data_900cdfb859e12e360d865ad4f7615e7e
#
_entry.id   900cdfb859e12e360d865ad4f7615e7e
#
_cell.length_a   1.000
_cell.length_b   1.000
_cell.length_c   1.000
_cell.angle_alpha   90.00
_cell.angle_beta   90.00
_cell.angle_gamma   90.00
#
_symmetry.space_group_name_H-M   'P 1'
#
loop_
_entity.id
_entity.type
_entity.pdbx_description
1 polymer ?
#
loop_
_entity_poly.entity_id
_entity_poly.type
_entity_poly.pdbx_seq_one_letter_code
_entity_poly.pdbx_strand_id
1 'polypeptide(L)'
;MGSERVFHTFGPVYDKDSRILILGSFPSVVSRQQNFYYANRSNRFWPLLADLFEEEITDRKQFCLDHHIALWDVIGSCRIDGSSDASIRDVEANDIGSLVKETRIHTVFTTGQKAADLYRKLVHCEIEHIALPSKIGRAHV
;
A
#
# COMPACT_ATOMS: atom_id res chain seq x y z
N MET A 1 27.12 -9.85 6.72
CA MET A 1 25.86 -9.96 7.37
C MET A 1 24.77 -9.22 6.63
N GLY A 2 23.93 -9.87 5.95
CA GLY A 2 22.76 -9.26 5.36
C GLY A 2 21.64 -9.10 6.39
N SER A 3 20.68 -8.26 6.11
CA SER A 3 19.46 -8.19 6.89
C SER A 3 18.68 -9.50 6.72
N GLU A 4 17.95 -9.87 7.73
CA GLU A 4 17.02 -10.98 7.60
C GLU A 4 15.87 -10.59 6.68
N ARG A 5 15.24 -11.60 6.08
CA ARG A 5 14.06 -11.36 5.25
C ARG A 5 12.88 -10.96 6.14
N VAL A 6 12.22 -9.89 5.75
CA VAL A 6 11.06 -9.37 6.46
C VAL A 6 9.82 -9.65 5.60
N PHE A 7 8.79 -10.18 6.24
CA PHE A 7 7.54 -10.54 5.56
C PHE A 7 6.45 -9.53 5.88
N HIS A 8 5.55 -9.34 4.93
CA HIS A 8 4.34 -8.55 5.15
C HIS A 8 3.48 -9.29 6.17
N THR A 9 3.17 -8.65 7.29
CA THR A 9 2.57 -9.33 8.44
C THR A 9 1.06 -9.25 8.49
N PHE A 10 0.44 -8.48 7.61
CA PHE A 10 -1.02 -8.34 7.59
C PHE A 10 -1.51 -8.34 6.14
N GLY A 11 -2.75 -8.76 5.95
CA GLY A 11 -3.30 -8.93 4.63
C GLY A 11 -3.85 -7.66 4.00
N PRO A 12 -4.32 -7.75 2.77
CA PRO A 12 -4.93 -6.61 2.11
C PRO A 12 -6.28 -6.25 2.74
N VAL A 13 -6.63 -4.98 2.64
CA VAL A 13 -7.98 -4.51 2.92
C VAL A 13 -8.73 -4.51 1.61
N TYR A 14 -9.80 -5.28 1.49
CA TYR A 14 -10.60 -5.30 0.26
C TYR A 14 -11.87 -6.12 0.46
N ASP A 15 -12.80 -5.96 -0.45
CA ASP A 15 -13.90 -6.90 -0.66
C ASP A 15 -14.13 -7.06 -2.17
N LYS A 16 -15.09 -7.89 -2.54
CA LYS A 16 -15.36 -8.15 -3.96
C LYS A 16 -15.82 -6.92 -4.74
N ASP A 17 -16.30 -5.92 -4.04
CA ASP A 17 -16.80 -4.68 -4.65
C ASP A 17 -15.76 -3.56 -4.68
N SER A 18 -14.55 -3.81 -4.23
CA SER A 18 -13.45 -2.83 -4.31
C SER A 18 -13.23 -2.44 -5.77
N ARG A 19 -13.02 -1.13 -6.01
CA ARG A 19 -12.90 -0.57 -7.37
C ARG A 19 -11.56 0.04 -7.65
N ILE A 20 -10.87 0.52 -6.62
CA ILE A 20 -9.52 1.03 -6.76
C ILE A 20 -8.63 0.36 -5.73
N LEU A 21 -7.35 0.24 -6.07
CA LEU A 21 -6.34 -0.35 -5.20
C LEU A 21 -5.23 0.66 -4.98
N ILE A 22 -4.93 0.94 -3.72
CA ILE A 22 -3.81 1.81 -3.37
C ILE A 22 -2.68 0.92 -2.88
N LEU A 23 -1.54 0.99 -3.54
CA LEU A 23 -0.37 0.17 -3.23
C LEU A 23 0.79 1.03 -2.74
N GLY A 24 1.30 0.71 -1.56
CA GLY A 24 2.61 1.18 -1.14
C GLY A 24 3.68 0.17 -1.53
N SER A 25 4.94 0.45 -1.17
CA SER A 25 6.04 -0.48 -1.39
C SER A 25 6.03 -1.58 -0.33
N PHE A 26 6.24 -1.20 0.92
CA PHE A 26 6.28 -2.11 2.06
C PHE A 26 5.90 -1.32 3.31
N PRO A 27 5.25 -1.94 4.30
CA PRO A 27 4.82 -1.18 5.48
C PRO A 27 6.03 -0.71 6.31
N SER A 28 5.89 0.48 6.90
CA SER A 28 6.90 1.01 7.82
C SER A 28 7.02 0.12 9.06
N VAL A 29 8.05 0.36 9.87
CA VAL A 29 8.22 -0.36 11.14
C VAL A 29 6.98 -0.19 12.02
N VAL A 30 6.44 1.02 12.13
CA VAL A 30 5.24 1.28 12.93
C VAL A 30 4.02 0.53 12.37
N SER A 31 3.84 0.52 11.05
CA SER A 31 2.73 -0.21 10.43
C SER A 31 2.84 -1.71 10.68
N ARG A 32 4.07 -2.26 10.61
CA ARG A 32 4.30 -3.68 10.92
C ARG A 32 4.00 -4.00 12.38
N GLN A 33 4.34 -3.11 13.30
CA GLN A 33 4.07 -3.29 14.71
C GLN A 33 2.58 -3.24 15.03
N GLN A 34 1.84 -2.37 14.34
CA GLN A 34 0.41 -2.21 14.55
C GLN A 34 -0.44 -3.05 13.60
N ASN A 35 0.18 -3.73 12.64
CA ASN A 35 -0.50 -4.59 11.66
C ASN A 35 -1.56 -3.85 10.86
N PHE A 36 -1.26 -2.60 10.49
CA PHE A 36 -2.19 -1.86 9.63
C PHE A 36 -1.46 -0.82 8.79
N TYR A 37 -2.09 -0.45 7.67
CA TYR A 37 -1.53 0.44 6.66
C TYR A 37 -1.45 1.87 7.15
N TYR A 38 -0.33 2.53 6.84
CA TYR A 38 -0.13 3.95 7.12
C TYR A 38 -0.39 4.29 8.60
N ALA A 39 0.10 3.43 9.49
CA ALA A 39 -0.19 3.53 10.91
C ALA A 39 0.67 4.57 11.63
N ASN A 40 1.78 5.02 11.03
CA ASN A 40 2.63 6.03 11.63
C ASN A 40 1.85 7.34 11.76
N ARG A 41 1.87 7.93 12.95
CA ARG A 41 1.10 9.15 13.25
C ARG A 41 1.50 10.35 12.40
N SER A 42 2.75 10.41 11.95
CA SER A 42 3.23 11.48 11.07
C SER A 42 2.83 11.27 9.61
N ASN A 43 2.25 10.12 9.28
CA ASN A 43 1.79 9.83 7.92
C ASN A 43 0.50 10.59 7.63
N ARG A 44 0.42 11.23 6.49
CA ARG A 44 -0.72 12.09 6.13
C ARG A 44 -1.83 11.35 5.37
N PHE A 45 -1.67 10.06 5.15
CA PHE A 45 -2.59 9.30 4.31
C PHE A 45 -4.04 9.37 4.81
N TRP A 46 -4.26 9.03 6.10
CA TRP A 46 -5.62 9.01 6.65
C TRP A 46 -6.23 10.40 6.77
N PRO A 47 -5.50 11.42 7.28
CA PRO A 47 -6.03 12.79 7.27
C PRO A 47 -6.38 13.28 5.88
N LEU A 48 -5.58 12.94 4.87
CA LEU A 48 -5.84 13.36 3.50
C LEU A 48 -7.13 12.72 2.96
N LEU A 49 -7.35 11.43 3.22
CA LEU A 49 -8.59 10.77 2.81
C LEU A 49 -9.80 11.35 3.54
N ALA A 50 -9.67 11.64 4.83
CA ALA A 50 -10.75 12.25 5.60
C ALA A 50 -11.16 13.59 4.97
N ASP A 51 -10.19 14.42 4.61
CA ASP A 51 -10.45 15.70 3.96
C ASP A 51 -11.08 15.52 2.59
N LEU A 52 -10.55 14.59 1.80
CA LEU A 52 -11.01 14.36 0.44
C LEU A 52 -12.46 13.91 0.40
N PHE A 53 -12.88 13.07 1.32
CA PHE A 53 -14.23 12.55 1.38
C PHE A 53 -15.13 13.35 2.33
N GLU A 54 -14.58 14.37 2.97
CA GLU A 54 -15.32 15.22 3.94
C GLU A 54 -15.98 14.37 5.04
N GLU A 55 -15.24 13.39 5.53
CA GLU A 55 -15.70 12.47 6.58
C GLU A 55 -14.66 12.33 7.67
N GLU A 56 -15.13 12.09 8.89
CA GLU A 56 -14.26 11.67 10.00
C GLU A 56 -14.06 10.16 9.89
N ILE A 57 -12.80 9.71 9.92
CA ILE A 57 -12.49 8.28 9.83
C ILE A 57 -12.32 7.73 11.24
N THR A 58 -13.30 6.94 11.69
CA THR A 58 -13.27 6.28 13.00
C THR A 58 -12.84 4.83 12.88
N ASP A 59 -13.20 4.15 11.81
CA ASP A 59 -12.79 2.78 11.49
C ASP A 59 -12.20 2.80 10.09
N ARG A 60 -10.87 2.71 10.03
CA ARG A 60 -10.12 2.85 8.77
C ARG A 60 -10.45 1.76 7.76
N LYS A 61 -10.56 0.52 8.22
CA LYS A 61 -10.91 -0.60 7.35
C LYS A 61 -12.31 -0.43 6.77
N GLN A 62 -13.28 -0.13 7.63
CA GLN A 62 -14.66 0.04 7.20
C GLN A 62 -14.79 1.23 6.26
N PHE A 63 -14.09 2.32 6.53
CA PHE A 63 -14.06 3.48 5.63
C PHE A 63 -13.64 3.07 4.22
N CYS A 64 -12.55 2.30 4.10
CA CYS A 64 -12.08 1.84 2.80
C CYS A 64 -13.12 0.97 2.10
N LEU A 65 -13.72 0.03 2.82
CA LEU A 65 -14.73 -0.84 2.24
C LEU A 65 -15.97 -0.05 1.79
N ASP A 66 -16.42 0.92 2.58
CA ASP A 66 -17.57 1.76 2.25
C ASP A 66 -17.32 2.57 0.97
N HIS A 67 -16.08 2.99 0.74
CA HIS A 67 -15.71 3.79 -0.43
C HIS A 67 -15.12 2.95 -1.56
N HIS A 68 -15.19 1.61 -1.47
CA HIS A 68 -14.70 0.69 -2.49
C HIS A 68 -13.21 0.82 -2.76
N ILE A 69 -12.45 1.10 -1.70
CA ILE A 69 -10.99 1.26 -1.75
C ILE A 69 -10.33 0.01 -1.18
N ALA A 70 -9.41 -0.57 -1.94
CA ALA A 70 -8.56 -1.65 -1.44
C ALA A 70 -7.17 -1.10 -1.11
N LEU A 71 -6.55 -1.68 -0.09
CA LEU A 71 -5.19 -1.33 0.33
C LEU A 71 -4.32 -2.56 0.34
N TRP A 72 -3.12 -2.44 -0.19
CA TRP A 72 -2.09 -3.46 -0.07
C TRP A 72 -0.73 -2.82 -0.33
N ASP A 73 0.31 -3.65 -0.40
CA ASP A 73 1.64 -3.23 -0.81
C ASP A 73 2.12 -4.15 -1.93
N VAL A 74 3.02 -3.66 -2.76
CA VAL A 74 3.58 -4.48 -3.84
C VAL A 74 4.42 -5.63 -3.28
N ILE A 75 5.13 -5.38 -2.18
CA ILE A 75 6.10 -6.31 -1.63
C ILE A 75 5.47 -7.24 -0.61
N GLY A 76 5.57 -8.55 -0.86
CA GLY A 76 5.18 -9.57 0.12
C GLY A 76 6.29 -9.87 1.10
N SER A 77 7.54 -9.86 0.65
CA SER A 77 8.70 -9.98 1.51
C SER A 77 9.91 -9.35 0.85
N CYS A 78 10.87 -8.94 1.66
CA CYS A 78 12.09 -8.33 1.16
C CYS A 78 13.15 -8.28 2.27
N ARG A 79 14.33 -7.78 1.91
CA ARG A 79 15.32 -7.35 2.89
C ARG A 79 15.26 -5.83 2.95
N ILE A 80 15.22 -5.27 4.14
CA ILE A 80 15.07 -3.84 4.35
C ILE A 80 15.72 -3.44 5.67
N ASP A 81 16.28 -2.23 5.71
CA ASP A 81 16.83 -1.64 6.92
C ASP A 81 15.82 -0.62 7.46
N GLY A 82 15.12 -0.99 8.55
CA GLY A 82 14.10 -0.15 9.16
C GLY A 82 12.93 0.12 8.23
N SER A 83 12.68 1.40 7.94
CA SER A 83 11.61 1.84 7.04
C SER A 83 12.14 2.50 5.76
N SER A 84 13.43 2.36 5.48
CA SER A 84 14.07 3.03 4.34
C SER A 84 13.76 2.33 3.03
N ASP A 85 12.99 2.98 2.16
CA ASP A 85 12.69 2.46 0.82
C ASP A 85 13.98 2.22 0.01
N ALA A 86 14.99 3.04 0.21
CA ALA A 86 16.26 2.92 -0.52
C ALA A 86 17.02 1.63 -0.16
N SER A 87 16.76 1.07 1.03
CA SER A 87 17.42 -0.16 1.48
C SER A 87 16.72 -1.43 1.02
N ILE A 88 15.56 -1.34 0.40
CA ILE A 88 14.78 -2.50 -0.03
C ILE A 88 15.52 -3.27 -1.12
N ARG A 89 15.63 -4.59 -0.92
CA ARG A 89 16.27 -5.50 -1.87
C ARG A 89 15.70 -6.90 -1.72
N ASP A 90 16.00 -7.77 -2.67
CA ASP A 90 15.55 -9.17 -2.68
C ASP A 90 14.04 -9.29 -2.51
N VAL A 91 13.31 -8.57 -3.35
CA VAL A 91 11.85 -8.43 -3.26
C VAL A 91 11.13 -9.64 -3.82
N GLU A 92 10.15 -10.12 -3.07
CA GLU A 92 9.11 -11.02 -3.57
C GLU A 92 7.78 -10.28 -3.53
N ALA A 93 7.13 -10.17 -4.67
CA ALA A 93 5.90 -9.40 -4.78
C ALA A 93 4.70 -10.18 -4.23
N ASN A 94 3.73 -9.44 -3.69
CA ASN A 94 2.41 -9.97 -3.42
C ASN A 94 1.69 -10.29 -4.74
N ASP A 95 0.75 -11.21 -4.71
CA ASP A 95 -0.02 -11.59 -5.90
C ASP A 95 -1.14 -10.58 -6.17
N ILE A 96 -0.75 -9.43 -6.67
CA ILE A 96 -1.67 -8.35 -6.99
C ILE A 96 -2.65 -8.76 -8.09
N GLY A 97 -2.17 -9.53 -9.06
CA GLY A 97 -3.00 -9.98 -10.17
C GLY A 97 -4.21 -10.78 -9.73
N SER A 98 -4.04 -11.68 -8.77
CA SER A 98 -5.16 -12.46 -8.23
C SER A 98 -6.18 -11.58 -7.52
N LEU A 99 -5.71 -10.60 -6.74
CA LEU A 99 -6.60 -9.65 -6.08
C LEU A 99 -7.44 -8.88 -7.08
N VAL A 100 -6.82 -8.40 -8.13
CA VAL A 100 -7.51 -7.66 -9.19
C VAL A 100 -8.59 -8.52 -9.85
N LYS A 101 -8.28 -9.79 -10.11
CA LYS A 101 -9.23 -10.72 -10.75
C LYS A 101 -10.44 -11.04 -9.88
N GLU A 102 -10.26 -11.05 -8.56
CA GLU A 102 -11.33 -11.38 -7.61
C GLU A 102 -12.28 -10.22 -7.33
N THR A 103 -11.95 -9.03 -7.79
CA THR A 103 -12.62 -7.79 -7.41
C THR A 103 -13.07 -7.03 -8.65
N ARG A 104 -13.61 -5.83 -8.43
CA ARG A 104 -13.96 -4.90 -9.51
C ARG A 104 -12.90 -3.83 -9.70
N ILE A 105 -11.70 -4.06 -9.19
CA ILE A 105 -10.62 -3.08 -9.29
C ILE A 105 -10.28 -2.82 -10.75
N HIS A 106 -10.32 -1.56 -11.13
CA HIS A 106 -10.02 -1.11 -12.49
C HIS A 106 -8.86 -0.11 -12.53
N THR A 107 -8.41 0.38 -11.38
CA THR A 107 -7.33 1.37 -11.31
C THR A 107 -6.48 1.10 -10.09
N VAL A 108 -5.16 1.15 -10.30
CA VAL A 108 -4.16 1.04 -9.22
C VAL A 108 -3.49 2.39 -9.05
N PHE A 109 -3.43 2.85 -7.79
CA PHE A 109 -2.63 4.00 -7.41
C PHE A 109 -1.43 3.52 -6.62
N THR A 110 -0.23 3.84 -7.06
CA THR A 110 0.98 3.54 -6.28
C THR A 110 1.43 4.79 -5.55
N THR A 111 1.83 4.65 -4.29
CA THR A 111 2.28 5.77 -3.47
C THR A 111 3.80 5.75 -3.38
N GLY A 112 4.43 6.73 -4.03
CA GLY A 112 5.89 6.87 -4.04
C GLY A 112 6.57 6.17 -5.20
N GLN A 113 7.80 6.57 -5.46
CA GLN A 113 8.59 6.10 -6.60
C GLN A 113 8.91 4.62 -6.50
N LYS A 114 9.25 4.14 -5.29
CA LYS A 114 9.61 2.73 -5.10
C LYS A 114 8.43 1.81 -5.44
N ALA A 115 7.24 2.16 -4.96
CA ALA A 115 6.03 1.37 -5.26
C ALA A 115 5.74 1.37 -6.76
N ALA A 116 5.86 2.52 -7.41
CA ALA A 116 5.60 2.63 -8.85
C ALA A 116 6.58 1.79 -9.67
N ASP A 117 7.87 1.87 -9.35
CA ASP A 117 8.91 1.13 -10.07
C ASP A 117 8.73 -0.37 -9.90
N LEU A 118 8.47 -0.82 -8.68
CA LEU A 118 8.26 -2.24 -8.41
C LEU A 118 6.98 -2.76 -9.05
N TYR A 119 5.93 -1.96 -9.04
CA TYR A 119 4.68 -2.33 -9.69
C TYR A 119 4.89 -2.57 -11.19
N ARG A 120 5.54 -1.63 -11.86
CA ARG A 120 5.83 -1.76 -13.29
C ARG A 120 6.70 -2.95 -13.62
N LYS A 121 7.64 -3.27 -12.73
CA LYS A 121 8.61 -4.35 -12.95
C LYS A 121 8.03 -5.73 -12.64
N LEU A 122 7.26 -5.84 -11.56
CA LEU A 122 6.89 -7.15 -11.00
C LEU A 122 5.42 -7.51 -11.17
N VAL A 123 4.56 -6.54 -11.39
CA VAL A 123 3.12 -6.78 -11.48
C VAL A 123 2.65 -6.55 -12.92
N HIS A 124 1.95 -7.54 -13.46
CA HIS A 124 1.52 -7.50 -14.87
C HIS A 124 0.00 -7.59 -14.93
N CYS A 125 -0.65 -6.45 -14.68
CA CYS A 125 -2.10 -6.32 -14.77
C CYS A 125 -2.44 -5.33 -15.87
N GLU A 126 -3.48 -5.63 -16.64
CA GLU A 126 -3.93 -4.78 -17.74
C GLU A 126 -5.01 -3.82 -17.25
N ILE A 127 -4.69 -3.02 -16.25
CA ILE A 127 -5.59 -2.00 -15.70
C ILE A 127 -4.83 -0.70 -15.58
N GLU A 128 -5.56 0.40 -15.41
CA GLU A 128 -4.97 1.71 -15.29
C GLU A 128 -4.06 1.81 -14.07
N HIS A 129 -2.89 2.41 -14.24
CA HIS A 129 -1.95 2.65 -13.16
C HIS A 129 -1.62 4.15 -13.09
N ILE A 130 -1.82 4.72 -11.93
CA ILE A 130 -1.52 6.13 -11.65
C ILE A 130 -0.51 6.20 -10.52
N ALA A 131 0.66 6.77 -10.79
CA ALA A 131 1.71 6.93 -9.80
C ALA A 131 1.49 8.22 -9.03
N LEU A 132 1.37 8.13 -7.71
CA LEU A 132 1.20 9.28 -6.82
C LEU A 132 2.54 9.61 -6.15
N PRO A 133 2.77 10.89 -5.81
CA PRO A 133 3.99 11.25 -5.11
C PRO A 133 4.06 10.65 -3.72
N SER A 134 5.27 10.39 -3.23
CA SER A 134 5.47 9.76 -1.92
C SER A 134 4.92 10.58 -0.77
N LYS A 135 4.85 11.90 -0.89
CA LYS A 135 4.32 12.75 0.18
C LYS A 135 2.82 12.56 0.42
N ILE A 136 2.12 11.83 -0.45
CA ILE A 136 0.74 11.44 -0.18
C ILE A 136 0.69 10.52 1.04
N GLY A 137 1.62 9.61 1.16
CA GLY A 137 1.67 8.65 2.27
C GLY A 137 2.60 9.04 3.40
N ARG A 138 3.19 10.24 3.38
CA ARG A 138 4.17 10.68 4.37
C ARG A 138 3.90 12.12 4.80
N ALA A 139 4.13 12.41 6.09
CA ALA A 139 3.90 13.72 6.64
C ALA A 139 4.91 14.75 6.15
N HIS A 140 6.06 14.30 5.76
CA HIS A 140 7.13 15.18 5.31
C HIS A 140 7.68 14.72 3.99
N VAL A 141 8.48 15.49 3.43
CA VAL A 141 9.11 15.13 2.18
C VAL A 141 10.57 15.43 2.23
#